data_89848a137c9c8d877fe9c171cee84683
#
_entry.id   89848a137c9c8d877fe9c171cee84683
#
_cell.length_a   1.000
_cell.length_b   1.000
_cell.length_c   1.000
_cell.angle_alpha   90.00
_cell.angle_beta   90.00
_cell.angle_gamma   90.00
#
_symmetry.space_group_name_H-M   'P 1'
#
loop_
_entity.id
_entity.type
_entity.pdbx_description
1 polymer ?
#
loop_
_entity_poly.entity_id
_entity_poly.type
_entity_poly.pdbx_seq_one_letter_code
_entity_poly.pdbx_strand_id
1 'polypeptide(L)'
;MKNIVIAAGYATRLGELTKNFPKPLLKIGDSTILGRMLDDIDTIPEIDEHIIVTNHRFASIFEDWAKEQNYTKKITVIDDGTSTNETRLGAVRDLQYAIEVLQKREMVNSKSSNSKWPDDMLVVAADNLLFFSFKGFVDFAKEKGTPCIMCHKQPVREKLQRTGVVVLDENNKVLNMEEKPQEPKSTWAVPPFYIYKKENIDMIMHAIENGCGFDAPGNLAHYMVDNVTMHAWPMAGTGENLRFDIGSLDTCKEACEKYGVRK
;
A
#
# COMPACT_ATOMS: atom_id res chain seq x y z
N MET A 1 -15.18 2.58 2.23
CA MET A 1 -13.85 2.32 1.57
C MET A 1 -13.07 1.31 2.39
N LYS A 2 -12.48 0.29 1.78
CA LYS A 2 -11.59 -0.66 2.45
C LYS A 2 -10.13 -0.16 2.42
N ASN A 3 -9.42 -0.26 3.54
CA ASN A 3 -7.97 -0.06 3.58
C ASN A 3 -7.30 -1.43 3.39
N ILE A 4 -6.58 -1.63 2.28
CA ILE A 4 -5.87 -2.86 1.97
C ILE A 4 -4.38 -2.64 2.17
N VAL A 5 -3.83 -3.33 3.15
CA VAL A 5 -2.42 -3.28 3.56
C VAL A 5 -1.68 -4.45 2.93
N ILE A 6 -0.78 -4.18 2.00
CA ILE A 6 0.09 -5.21 1.41
C ILE A 6 1.28 -5.45 2.34
N ALA A 7 1.30 -6.60 2.99
CA ALA A 7 2.26 -6.99 4.03
C ALA A 7 2.87 -8.38 3.82
N ALA A 8 2.73 -8.98 2.62
CA ALA A 8 3.19 -10.33 2.32
C ALA A 8 4.71 -10.44 2.01
N GLY A 9 5.44 -9.33 2.06
CA GLY A 9 6.88 -9.29 1.79
C GLY A 9 7.72 -9.98 2.86
N TYR A 10 8.76 -10.72 2.44
CA TYR A 10 9.65 -11.48 3.33
C TYR A 10 10.79 -10.65 3.96
N ALA A 11 10.99 -9.40 3.53
CA ALA A 11 11.97 -8.44 4.06
C ALA A 11 13.38 -9.02 4.28
N THR A 12 13.87 -9.84 3.36
CA THR A 12 15.12 -10.62 3.46
C THR A 12 16.37 -9.78 3.77
N ARG A 13 16.36 -8.48 3.44
CA ARG A 13 17.49 -7.56 3.70
C ARG A 13 17.68 -7.21 5.18
N LEU A 14 16.70 -7.48 6.04
CA LEU A 14 16.76 -7.25 7.49
C LEU A 14 17.31 -8.48 8.24
N GLY A 15 17.67 -9.56 7.54
CA GLY A 15 18.35 -10.74 8.09
C GLY A 15 17.57 -11.38 9.24
N GLU A 16 18.26 -11.60 10.36
CA GLU A 16 17.68 -12.30 11.53
C GLU A 16 16.47 -11.58 12.15
N LEU A 17 16.35 -10.24 12.02
CA LEU A 17 15.20 -9.49 12.57
C LEU A 17 13.86 -9.90 11.91
N THR A 18 13.90 -10.31 10.65
CA THR A 18 12.68 -10.65 9.89
C THR A 18 12.63 -12.10 9.45
N LYS A 19 13.58 -12.91 9.89
CA LYS A 19 13.62 -14.35 9.60
C LYS A 19 12.36 -15.06 10.10
N ASN A 20 11.90 -14.74 11.30
CA ASN A 20 10.72 -15.35 11.92
C ASN A 20 9.69 -14.32 12.40
N PHE A 21 9.81 -13.07 11.94
CA PHE A 21 8.94 -11.99 12.37
C PHE A 21 8.70 -10.99 11.22
N PRO A 22 7.45 -10.57 10.96
CA PRO A 22 7.15 -9.69 9.83
C PRO A 22 7.65 -8.26 10.07
N LYS A 23 8.30 -7.65 9.08
CA LYS A 23 8.81 -6.28 9.11
C LYS A 23 7.76 -5.26 9.57
N PRO A 24 6.50 -5.28 9.09
CA PRO A 24 5.49 -4.30 9.50
C PRO A 24 5.20 -4.28 11.00
N LEU A 25 5.46 -5.36 11.72
CA LEU A 25 5.25 -5.46 13.15
C LEU A 25 6.52 -5.20 13.99
N LEU A 26 7.63 -4.83 13.36
CA LEU A 26 8.81 -4.35 14.11
C LEU A 26 8.46 -3.09 14.90
N LYS A 27 8.84 -3.06 16.17
CA LYS A 27 8.60 -1.92 17.05
C LYS A 27 9.60 -0.80 16.79
N ILE A 28 9.09 0.41 16.66
CA ILE A 28 9.87 1.65 16.66
C ILE A 28 9.34 2.50 17.83
N GLY A 29 10.00 2.37 18.98
CA GLY A 29 9.49 2.89 20.25
C GLY A 29 8.29 2.08 20.74
N ASP A 30 7.20 2.76 21.07
CA ASP A 30 6.01 2.16 21.70
C ASP A 30 5.03 1.53 20.71
N SER A 31 5.21 1.73 19.40
CA SER A 31 4.29 1.24 18.38
C SER A 31 5.03 0.48 17.27
N THR A 32 4.32 -0.40 16.57
CA THR A 32 4.84 -1.07 15.38
C THR A 32 4.81 -0.13 14.16
N ILE A 33 5.58 -0.46 13.09
CA ILE A 33 5.55 0.29 11.84
C ILE A 33 4.11 0.37 11.31
N LEU A 34 3.42 -0.78 11.24
CA LEU A 34 2.03 -0.87 10.82
C LEU A 34 1.08 -0.15 11.78
N GLY A 35 1.28 -0.30 13.10
CA GLY A 35 0.46 0.37 14.10
C GLY A 35 0.44 1.88 13.92
N ARG A 36 1.61 2.51 13.70
CA ARG A 36 1.69 3.96 13.44
C ARG A 36 0.93 4.39 12.19
N MET A 37 0.91 3.57 11.14
CA MET A 37 0.15 3.82 9.93
C MET A 37 -1.35 3.69 10.19
N LEU A 38 -1.78 2.64 10.87
CA LEU A 38 -3.20 2.41 11.17
C LEU A 38 -3.74 3.40 12.19
N ASP A 39 -2.93 3.90 13.14
CA ASP A 39 -3.31 4.99 14.06
C ASP A 39 -3.85 6.23 13.33
N ASP A 40 -3.30 6.57 12.16
CA ASP A 40 -3.81 7.65 11.31
C ASP A 40 -5.04 7.20 10.51
N ILE A 41 -4.93 6.09 9.78
CA ILE A 41 -5.98 5.63 8.86
C ILE A 41 -7.28 5.29 9.60
N ASP A 42 -7.21 4.77 10.83
CA ASP A 42 -8.39 4.46 11.65
C ASP A 42 -9.22 5.69 12.02
N THR A 43 -8.61 6.89 11.99
CA THR A 43 -9.33 8.15 12.24
C THR A 43 -10.17 8.63 11.05
N ILE A 44 -9.94 8.07 9.85
CA ILE A 44 -10.58 8.51 8.60
C ILE A 44 -12.00 7.93 8.51
N PRO A 45 -13.06 8.76 8.50
CA PRO A 45 -14.44 8.26 8.53
C PRO A 45 -14.83 7.41 7.31
N GLU A 46 -14.20 7.64 6.17
CA GLU A 46 -14.45 6.93 4.91
C GLU A 46 -13.93 5.48 4.94
N ILE A 47 -12.99 5.17 5.83
CA ILE A 47 -12.49 3.80 6.03
C ILE A 47 -13.45 3.04 6.96
N ASP A 48 -13.81 1.83 6.58
CA ASP A 48 -14.72 0.98 7.35
C ASP A 48 -14.11 -0.36 7.79
N GLU A 49 -13.00 -0.78 7.18
CA GLU A 49 -12.30 -2.00 7.54
C GLU A 49 -10.83 -1.94 7.11
N HIS A 50 -9.93 -2.48 7.93
CA HIS A 50 -8.52 -2.71 7.58
C HIS A 50 -8.34 -4.17 7.17
N ILE A 51 -7.81 -4.40 5.97
CA ILE A 51 -7.53 -5.72 5.41
C ILE A 51 -6.01 -5.86 5.31
N ILE A 52 -5.42 -6.77 6.06
CA ILE A 52 -3.99 -7.04 6.02
C ILE A 52 -3.76 -8.29 5.19
N VAL A 53 -3.10 -8.15 4.03
CA VAL A 53 -2.71 -9.29 3.19
C VAL A 53 -1.30 -9.68 3.54
N THR A 54 -1.10 -10.91 4.00
CA THR A 54 0.20 -11.41 4.43
C THR A 54 0.45 -12.83 3.93
N ASN A 55 1.69 -13.28 4.00
CA ASN A 55 2.04 -14.65 3.65
C ASN A 55 1.71 -15.62 4.80
N HIS A 56 1.58 -16.91 4.45
CA HIS A 56 1.23 -17.98 5.39
C HIS A 56 2.16 -18.06 6.60
N ARG A 57 3.45 -17.79 6.38
CA ARG A 57 4.47 -17.83 7.44
C ARG A 57 4.19 -16.87 8.59
N PHE A 58 3.58 -15.73 8.29
CA PHE A 58 3.37 -14.65 9.26
C PHE A 58 1.89 -14.41 9.60
N ALA A 59 0.97 -15.14 8.96
CA ALA A 59 -0.47 -14.92 9.14
C ALA A 59 -0.91 -14.97 10.61
N SER A 60 -0.51 -16.01 11.36
CA SER A 60 -0.85 -16.14 12.79
C SER A 60 -0.28 -15.00 13.64
N ILE A 61 0.92 -14.48 13.30
CA ILE A 61 1.52 -13.35 14.04
C ILE A 61 0.70 -12.07 13.81
N PHE A 62 0.23 -11.83 12.58
CA PHE A 62 -0.67 -10.69 12.31
C PHE A 62 -2.04 -10.86 12.96
N GLU A 63 -2.59 -12.07 12.98
CA GLU A 63 -3.86 -12.36 13.66
C GLU A 63 -3.78 -12.10 15.18
N ASP A 64 -2.70 -12.53 15.81
CA ASP A 64 -2.49 -12.31 17.24
C ASP A 64 -2.26 -10.83 17.53
N TRP A 65 -1.43 -10.15 16.73
CA TRP A 65 -1.25 -8.72 16.82
C TRP A 65 -2.58 -7.97 16.66
N ALA A 66 -3.41 -8.34 15.69
CA ALA A 66 -4.69 -7.68 15.44
C ALA A 66 -5.69 -7.80 16.60
N LYS A 67 -5.69 -8.93 17.33
CA LYS A 67 -6.53 -9.14 18.52
C LYS A 67 -6.16 -8.21 19.69
N GLU A 68 -4.90 -7.78 19.76
CA GLU A 68 -4.39 -6.89 20.79
C GLU A 68 -4.68 -5.41 20.53
N GLN A 69 -5.16 -5.07 19.31
CA GLN A 69 -5.41 -3.69 18.93
C GLN A 69 -6.80 -3.20 19.31
N ASN A 70 -6.93 -1.91 19.63
CA ASN A 70 -8.19 -1.25 19.98
C ASN A 70 -8.64 -0.26 18.90
N TYR A 71 -8.49 -0.61 17.60
CA TYR A 71 -8.98 0.22 16.51
C TYR A 71 -10.51 0.25 16.44
N THR A 72 -11.06 1.36 15.92
CA THR A 72 -12.50 1.51 15.76
C THR A 72 -13.03 0.67 14.60
N LYS A 73 -12.18 0.42 13.60
CA LYS A 73 -12.50 -0.39 12.43
C LYS A 73 -12.00 -1.82 12.63
N LYS A 74 -12.77 -2.77 12.11
CA LYS A 74 -12.39 -4.18 12.11
C LYS A 74 -11.06 -4.37 11.35
N ILE A 75 -10.18 -5.20 11.92
CA ILE A 75 -9.02 -5.73 11.19
C ILE A 75 -9.35 -7.15 10.71
N THR A 76 -9.12 -7.41 9.43
CA THR A 76 -9.20 -8.75 8.83
C THR A 76 -7.82 -9.11 8.27
N VAL A 77 -7.28 -10.26 8.65
CA VAL A 77 -6.03 -10.80 8.09
C VAL A 77 -6.37 -11.81 7.01
N ILE A 78 -5.73 -11.68 5.85
CA ILE A 78 -5.84 -12.60 4.71
C ILE A 78 -4.47 -13.24 4.50
N ASP A 79 -4.42 -14.56 4.60
CA ASP A 79 -3.26 -15.39 4.31
C ASP A 79 -3.24 -15.70 2.81
N ASP A 80 -2.16 -15.30 2.10
CA ASP A 80 -1.98 -15.53 0.66
C ASP A 80 -1.58 -16.98 0.31
N GLY A 81 -1.33 -17.81 1.34
CA GLY A 81 -0.94 -19.22 1.22
C GLY A 81 0.54 -19.46 0.89
N THR A 82 1.35 -18.40 0.69
CA THR A 82 2.77 -18.55 0.35
C THR A 82 3.64 -18.68 1.60
N SER A 83 4.68 -19.52 1.55
CA SER A 83 5.54 -19.81 2.70
C SER A 83 7.01 -19.45 2.49
N THR A 84 7.42 -19.11 1.27
CA THR A 84 8.79 -18.74 0.94
C THR A 84 8.85 -17.54 0.00
N ASN A 85 10.00 -16.86 -0.01
CA ASN A 85 10.20 -15.72 -0.90
C ASN A 85 10.12 -16.08 -2.39
N GLU A 86 10.47 -17.32 -2.74
CA GLU A 86 10.45 -17.83 -4.12
C GLU A 86 9.01 -18.07 -4.61
N THR A 87 8.10 -18.41 -3.69
CA THR A 87 6.69 -18.71 -4.00
C THR A 87 5.78 -17.49 -3.83
N ARG A 88 6.31 -16.33 -3.41
CA ARG A 88 5.51 -15.10 -3.18
C ARG A 88 4.67 -14.75 -4.41
N LEU A 89 3.46 -14.29 -4.18
CA LEU A 89 2.55 -13.88 -5.25
C LEU A 89 3.00 -12.57 -5.93
N GLY A 90 3.52 -11.63 -5.15
CA GLY A 90 3.79 -10.26 -5.56
C GLY A 90 2.60 -9.33 -5.32
N ALA A 91 2.88 -8.04 -5.13
CA ALA A 91 1.93 -7.08 -4.59
C ALA A 91 0.61 -6.95 -5.39
N VAL A 92 0.66 -7.08 -6.71
CA VAL A 92 -0.56 -7.00 -7.54
C VAL A 92 -1.43 -8.25 -7.36
N ARG A 93 -0.81 -9.44 -7.30
CA ARG A 93 -1.55 -10.68 -7.04
C ARG A 93 -2.06 -10.76 -5.60
N ASP A 94 -1.31 -10.23 -4.63
CA ASP A 94 -1.78 -10.12 -3.25
C ASP A 94 -3.06 -9.29 -3.18
N LEU A 95 -3.10 -8.16 -3.91
CA LEU A 95 -4.30 -7.34 -4.03
C LEU A 95 -5.46 -8.08 -4.70
N GLN A 96 -5.21 -8.75 -5.85
CA GLN A 96 -6.23 -9.54 -6.55
C GLN A 96 -6.79 -10.64 -5.65
N TYR A 97 -5.92 -11.37 -4.95
CA TYR A 97 -6.32 -12.42 -4.02
C TYR A 97 -7.17 -11.88 -2.88
N ALA A 98 -6.80 -10.73 -2.31
CA ALA A 98 -7.60 -10.07 -1.29
C ALA A 98 -9.00 -9.72 -1.81
N ILE A 99 -9.09 -9.15 -3.02
CA ILE A 99 -10.38 -8.83 -3.66
C ILE A 99 -11.22 -10.09 -3.84
N GLU A 100 -10.66 -11.19 -4.32
CA GLU A 100 -11.38 -12.47 -4.48
C GLU A 100 -11.95 -13.00 -3.16
N VAL A 101 -11.12 -13.00 -2.09
CA VAL A 101 -11.54 -13.47 -0.77
C VAL A 101 -12.69 -12.62 -0.24
N LEU A 102 -12.58 -11.30 -0.38
CA LEU A 102 -13.60 -10.37 0.09
C LEU A 102 -14.88 -10.43 -0.75
N GLN A 103 -14.79 -10.60 -2.07
CA GLN A 103 -15.97 -10.82 -2.93
C GLN A 103 -16.70 -12.10 -2.54
N LYS A 104 -15.97 -13.20 -2.30
CA LYS A 104 -16.57 -14.45 -1.81
C LYS A 104 -17.28 -14.26 -0.47
N ARG A 105 -16.66 -13.50 0.46
CA ARG A 105 -17.28 -13.15 1.74
C ARG A 105 -18.58 -12.38 1.55
N GLU A 106 -18.60 -11.37 0.68
CA GLU A 106 -19.81 -10.58 0.40
C GLU A 106 -20.91 -11.41 -0.28
N MET A 107 -20.57 -12.31 -1.21
CA MET A 107 -21.55 -13.23 -1.83
C MET A 107 -22.24 -14.12 -0.79
N VAL A 108 -21.50 -14.63 0.18
CA VAL A 108 -22.07 -15.44 1.27
C VAL A 108 -22.99 -14.60 2.16
N ASN A 109 -22.57 -13.40 2.52
CA ASN A 109 -23.32 -12.51 3.41
C ASN A 109 -24.61 -11.97 2.76
N SER A 110 -24.55 -11.58 1.49
CA SER A 110 -25.68 -10.98 0.75
C SER A 110 -26.65 -12.01 0.17
N LYS A 111 -26.32 -13.30 0.18
CA LYS A 111 -27.06 -14.37 -0.50
C LYS A 111 -27.31 -14.08 -2.00
N SER A 112 -26.46 -13.24 -2.61
CA SER A 112 -26.55 -12.84 -4.01
C SER A 112 -25.39 -13.42 -4.79
N SER A 113 -25.68 -14.11 -5.89
CA SER A 113 -24.66 -14.64 -6.81
C SER A 113 -23.96 -13.57 -7.67
N ASN A 114 -24.47 -12.33 -7.67
CA ASN A 114 -23.99 -11.22 -8.50
C ASN A 114 -23.51 -10.01 -7.66
N SER A 115 -23.01 -10.23 -6.45
CA SER A 115 -22.47 -9.15 -5.65
C SER A 115 -21.19 -8.61 -6.30
N LYS A 116 -21.29 -7.44 -6.94
CA LYS A 116 -20.12 -6.66 -7.37
C LYS A 116 -19.42 -6.13 -6.11
N TRP A 117 -18.12 -5.97 -6.19
CA TRP A 117 -17.34 -5.30 -5.15
C TRP A 117 -17.93 -3.92 -4.82
N PRO A 118 -18.34 -3.64 -3.57
CA PRO A 118 -19.13 -2.45 -3.27
C PRO A 118 -18.30 -1.19 -3.01
N ASP A 119 -17.00 -1.33 -2.72
CA ASP A 119 -16.19 -0.32 -2.08
C ASP A 119 -15.01 0.18 -2.91
N ASP A 120 -14.67 1.46 -2.76
CA ASP A 120 -13.35 1.97 -3.12
C ASP A 120 -12.29 1.38 -2.20
N MET A 121 -11.03 1.37 -2.63
CA MET A 121 -9.91 0.82 -1.87
C MET A 121 -8.80 1.85 -1.71
N LEU A 122 -8.36 2.04 -0.46
CA LEU A 122 -7.05 2.61 -0.15
C LEU A 122 -6.06 1.45 -0.07
N VAL A 123 -5.06 1.40 -0.94
CA VAL A 123 -4.02 0.36 -0.98
C VAL A 123 -2.71 0.96 -0.50
N VAL A 124 -2.12 0.36 0.53
CA VAL A 124 -0.88 0.83 1.17
C VAL A 124 0.11 -0.31 1.38
N ALA A 125 1.40 -0.03 1.18
CA ALA A 125 2.47 -0.95 1.60
C ALA A 125 2.90 -0.64 3.04
N ALA A 126 3.02 -1.66 3.86
CA ALA A 126 3.22 -1.57 5.31
C ALA A 126 4.69 -1.53 5.74
N ASP A 127 5.57 -0.88 5.01
CA ASP A 127 7.01 -0.99 5.23
C ASP A 127 7.75 0.32 5.51
N ASN A 128 7.01 1.42 5.70
CA ASN A 128 7.54 2.75 5.93
C ASN A 128 6.98 3.38 7.21
N LEU A 129 7.81 4.16 7.91
CA LEU A 129 7.31 5.15 8.88
C LEU A 129 6.80 6.37 8.12
N LEU A 130 5.63 6.87 8.51
CA LEU A 130 4.95 7.97 7.83
C LEU A 130 4.81 9.17 8.76
N PHE A 131 4.94 10.38 8.19
CA PHE A 131 4.88 11.68 8.90
C PHE A 131 3.85 12.62 8.27
N PHE A 132 2.80 12.05 7.69
CA PHE A 132 1.66 12.75 7.11
C PHE A 132 0.37 11.98 7.42
N SER A 133 -0.78 12.62 7.20
CA SER A 133 -2.08 11.96 7.30
C SER A 133 -2.62 11.58 5.92
N PHE A 134 -3.20 10.38 5.81
CA PHE A 134 -3.91 9.94 4.61
C PHE A 134 -5.23 10.70 4.37
N LYS A 135 -5.75 11.43 5.37
CA LYS A 135 -7.03 12.16 5.24
C LYS A 135 -7.06 13.07 4.00
N GLY A 136 -6.00 13.86 3.78
CA GLY A 136 -5.91 14.74 2.61
C GLY A 136 -5.91 13.98 1.27
N PHE A 137 -5.31 12.80 1.23
CA PHE A 137 -5.32 11.93 0.04
C PHE A 137 -6.72 11.35 -0.25
N VAL A 138 -7.42 10.91 0.80
CA VAL A 138 -8.80 10.42 0.69
C VAL A 138 -9.73 11.53 0.24
N ASP A 139 -9.61 12.73 0.79
CA ASP A 139 -10.42 13.89 0.40
C ASP A 139 -10.18 14.27 -1.07
N PHE A 140 -8.92 14.30 -1.49
CA PHE A 140 -8.55 14.56 -2.89
C PHE A 140 -9.15 13.52 -3.84
N ALA A 141 -9.08 12.23 -3.51
CA ALA A 141 -9.66 11.18 -4.33
C ALA A 141 -11.20 11.25 -4.42
N LYS A 142 -11.85 11.72 -3.36
CA LYS A 142 -13.31 12.00 -3.38
C LYS A 142 -13.63 13.16 -4.29
N GLU A 143 -12.86 14.25 -4.23
CA GLU A 143 -13.03 15.42 -5.10
C GLU A 143 -12.84 15.06 -6.58
N LYS A 144 -11.78 14.31 -6.91
CA LYS A 144 -11.50 13.93 -8.30
C LYS A 144 -12.43 12.86 -8.86
N GLY A 145 -12.99 12.01 -8.03
CA GLY A 145 -13.89 10.93 -8.45
C GLY A 145 -13.23 9.85 -9.33
N THR A 146 -11.91 9.82 -9.41
CA THR A 146 -11.09 8.89 -10.21
C THR A 146 -10.15 8.08 -9.32
N PRO A 147 -9.55 6.99 -9.81
CA PRO A 147 -8.39 6.40 -9.16
C PRO A 147 -7.30 7.44 -8.96
N CYS A 148 -6.63 7.37 -7.81
CA CYS A 148 -5.60 8.34 -7.44
C CYS A 148 -4.33 7.66 -6.95
N ILE A 149 -3.21 8.31 -7.21
CA ILE A 149 -1.90 7.95 -6.67
C ILE A 149 -1.37 9.10 -5.83
N MET A 150 -0.53 8.78 -4.85
CA MET A 150 0.19 9.77 -4.09
C MET A 150 1.52 10.07 -4.78
N CYS A 151 1.99 11.32 -4.77
CA CYS A 151 3.33 11.64 -5.27
C CYS A 151 3.99 12.74 -4.45
N HIS A 152 5.30 12.81 -4.49
CA HIS A 152 6.10 13.86 -3.85
C HIS A 152 7.32 14.24 -4.70
N LYS A 153 7.89 15.41 -4.46
CA LYS A 153 9.14 15.82 -5.11
C LYS A 153 10.32 15.00 -4.61
N GLN A 154 11.10 14.48 -5.55
CA GLN A 154 12.36 13.78 -5.32
C GLN A 154 13.42 14.32 -6.27
N PRO A 155 14.37 15.15 -5.81
CA PRO A 155 15.37 15.75 -6.69
C PRO A 155 16.51 14.79 -7.07
N VAL A 156 16.68 13.69 -6.33
CA VAL A 156 17.81 12.76 -6.49
C VAL A 156 17.46 11.70 -7.53
N ARG A 157 18.16 11.67 -8.66
CA ARG A 157 17.91 10.76 -9.79
C ARG A 157 17.97 9.29 -9.39
N GLU A 158 18.97 8.90 -8.62
CA GLU A 158 19.19 7.52 -8.17
C GLU A 158 18.04 7.00 -7.28
N LYS A 159 17.36 7.90 -6.56
CA LYS A 159 16.15 7.57 -5.78
C LYS A 159 14.94 7.42 -6.70
N LEU A 160 14.81 8.26 -7.74
CA LEU A 160 13.75 8.13 -8.75
C LEU A 160 13.84 6.81 -9.50
N GLN A 161 15.03 6.31 -9.79
CA GLN A 161 15.25 5.02 -10.48
C GLN A 161 14.83 3.80 -9.63
N ARG A 162 14.45 3.99 -8.36
CA ARG A 162 14.06 2.91 -7.43
C ARG A 162 12.59 2.95 -7.02
N THR A 163 11.83 3.87 -7.56
CA THR A 163 10.41 4.07 -7.24
C THR A 163 9.61 4.36 -8.52
N GLY A 164 8.29 4.36 -8.42
CA GLY A 164 7.44 4.86 -9.50
C GLY A 164 7.70 6.35 -9.76
N VAL A 165 7.60 6.76 -11.00
CA VAL A 165 7.74 8.17 -11.43
C VAL A 165 6.57 8.55 -12.32
N VAL A 166 5.95 9.72 -12.05
CA VAL A 166 4.81 10.22 -12.82
C VAL A 166 5.10 11.55 -13.49
N VAL A 167 4.47 11.76 -14.65
CA VAL A 167 4.35 13.06 -15.31
C VAL A 167 2.92 13.55 -15.13
N LEU A 168 2.76 14.79 -14.70
CA LEU A 168 1.47 15.40 -14.39
C LEU A 168 1.18 16.59 -15.32
N ASP A 169 -0.10 16.82 -15.58
CA ASP A 169 -0.57 18.10 -16.11
C ASP A 169 -0.81 19.13 -14.99
N GLU A 170 -1.29 20.31 -15.36
CA GLU A 170 -1.62 21.42 -14.45
C GLU A 170 -2.76 21.13 -13.47
N ASN A 171 -3.61 20.15 -13.78
CA ASN A 171 -4.74 19.72 -12.96
C ASN A 171 -4.43 18.45 -12.11
N ASN A 172 -3.15 18.06 -12.07
CA ASN A 172 -2.66 16.84 -11.43
C ASN A 172 -3.19 15.54 -12.07
N LYS A 173 -3.66 15.59 -13.33
CA LYS A 173 -3.92 14.37 -14.10
C LYS A 173 -2.60 13.70 -14.44
N VAL A 174 -2.55 12.38 -14.25
CA VAL A 174 -1.37 11.59 -14.63
C VAL A 174 -1.34 11.39 -16.13
N LEU A 175 -0.30 11.90 -16.77
CA LEU A 175 -0.06 11.77 -18.21
C LEU A 175 0.79 10.55 -18.55
N ASN A 176 1.68 10.15 -17.64
CA ASN A 176 2.55 8.98 -17.78
C ASN A 176 2.95 8.49 -16.39
N MET A 177 3.12 7.18 -16.25
CA MET A 177 3.72 6.56 -15.08
C MET A 177 4.67 5.45 -15.51
N GLU A 178 5.84 5.40 -14.89
CA GLU A 178 6.83 4.35 -15.09
C GLU A 178 7.29 3.81 -13.73
N GLU A 179 7.31 2.51 -13.57
CA GLU A 179 7.84 1.86 -12.36
C GLU A 179 9.35 1.65 -12.51
N LYS A 180 10.13 2.26 -11.61
CA LYS A 180 11.60 2.18 -11.56
C LYS A 180 12.27 2.49 -12.91
N PRO A 181 11.98 3.65 -13.52
CA PRO A 181 12.52 4.00 -14.83
C PRO A 181 14.03 4.19 -14.77
N GLN A 182 14.74 3.74 -15.81
CA GLN A 182 16.19 4.02 -15.94
C GLN A 182 16.44 5.50 -16.22
N GLU A 183 15.52 6.12 -16.97
CA GLU A 183 15.55 7.54 -17.30
C GLU A 183 14.26 8.22 -16.82
N PRO A 184 14.23 8.69 -15.54
CA PRO A 184 13.06 9.37 -15.00
C PRO A 184 12.67 10.62 -15.80
N LYS A 185 11.43 10.71 -16.26
CA LYS A 185 10.90 11.81 -17.05
C LYS A 185 10.44 13.01 -16.23
N SER A 186 10.41 12.88 -14.92
CA SER A 186 10.04 13.96 -14.00
C SER A 186 10.72 13.79 -12.65
N THR A 187 10.48 14.72 -11.74
CA THR A 187 10.91 14.65 -10.34
C THR A 187 9.79 14.22 -9.38
N TRP A 188 8.65 13.74 -9.90
CA TRP A 188 7.55 13.27 -9.10
C TRP A 188 7.66 11.77 -8.81
N ALA A 189 8.10 11.43 -7.61
CA ALA A 189 8.19 10.06 -7.10
C ALA A 189 6.85 9.58 -6.55
N VAL A 190 6.52 8.33 -6.79
CA VAL A 190 5.29 7.67 -6.34
C VAL A 190 5.61 6.70 -5.20
N PRO A 191 5.25 6.99 -3.95
CA PRO A 191 5.26 6.01 -2.88
C PRO A 191 4.14 5.00 -3.09
N PRO A 192 4.20 3.79 -2.45
CA PRO A 192 3.23 2.72 -2.69
C PRO A 192 1.89 2.96 -1.96
N PHE A 193 1.22 4.06 -2.31
CA PHE A 193 -0.08 4.48 -1.76
C PHE A 193 -1.02 4.87 -2.89
N TYR A 194 -2.13 4.13 -3.02
CA TYR A 194 -3.06 4.22 -4.14
C TYR A 194 -4.50 4.23 -3.64
N ILE A 195 -5.39 4.93 -4.34
CA ILE A 195 -6.83 4.77 -4.18
C ILE A 195 -7.39 4.27 -5.50
N TYR A 196 -8.00 3.10 -5.48
CA TYR A 196 -8.70 2.53 -6.62
C TYR A 196 -10.21 2.59 -6.39
N LYS A 197 -10.93 2.89 -7.46
CA LYS A 197 -12.40 2.99 -7.44
C LYS A 197 -13.03 1.62 -7.65
N LYS A 198 -14.18 1.38 -7.03
CA LYS A 198 -14.94 0.14 -7.19
C LYS A 198 -15.27 -0.19 -8.65
N GLU A 199 -15.43 0.83 -9.50
CA GLU A 199 -15.69 0.67 -10.92
C GLU A 199 -14.51 0.06 -11.70
N ASN A 200 -13.31 0.08 -11.13
CA ASN A 200 -12.09 -0.44 -11.76
C ASN A 200 -11.74 -1.88 -11.33
N ILE A 201 -12.56 -2.53 -10.49
CA ILE A 201 -12.23 -3.85 -9.95
C ILE A 201 -12.05 -4.89 -11.06
N ASP A 202 -12.94 -4.94 -12.04
CA ASP A 202 -12.82 -5.90 -13.14
C ASP A 202 -11.52 -5.70 -13.92
N MET A 203 -11.09 -4.45 -14.14
CA MET A 203 -9.81 -4.14 -14.77
C MET A 203 -8.64 -4.60 -13.90
N ILE A 204 -8.67 -4.37 -12.59
CA ILE A 204 -7.63 -4.80 -11.66
C ILE A 204 -7.52 -6.33 -11.66
N MET A 205 -8.64 -7.04 -11.64
CA MET A 205 -8.66 -8.50 -11.62
C MET A 205 -8.05 -9.13 -12.88
N HIS A 206 -8.17 -8.48 -14.03
CA HIS A 206 -7.61 -8.96 -15.30
C HIS A 206 -6.27 -8.29 -15.68
N ALA A 207 -5.72 -7.41 -14.81
CA ALA A 207 -4.53 -6.62 -15.14
C ALA A 207 -3.32 -7.51 -15.53
N ILE A 208 -3.04 -8.57 -14.77
CA ILE A 208 -1.90 -9.46 -15.01
C ILE A 208 -2.08 -10.22 -16.32
N GLU A 209 -3.29 -10.70 -16.62
CA GLU A 209 -3.62 -11.38 -17.88
C GLU A 209 -3.43 -10.46 -19.10
N ASN A 210 -3.60 -9.16 -18.89
CA ASN A 210 -3.41 -8.12 -19.89
C ASN A 210 -2.00 -7.48 -19.86
N GLY A 211 -1.01 -8.17 -19.29
CA GLY A 211 0.40 -7.78 -19.36
C GLY A 211 0.91 -6.90 -18.20
N CYS A 212 0.11 -6.64 -17.17
CA CYS A 212 0.59 -5.97 -15.97
C CYS A 212 1.61 -6.83 -15.21
N GLY A 213 2.74 -6.24 -14.82
CA GLY A 213 3.68 -6.90 -13.91
C GLY A 213 3.08 -7.12 -12.53
N PHE A 214 3.40 -8.23 -11.87
CA PHE A 214 2.76 -8.63 -10.61
C PHE A 214 3.54 -8.27 -9.35
N ASP A 215 4.87 -8.04 -9.43
CA ASP A 215 5.77 -7.98 -8.27
C ASP A 215 5.65 -6.67 -7.47
N ALA A 216 5.65 -5.52 -8.15
CA ALA A 216 5.57 -4.20 -7.52
C ALA A 216 4.17 -3.58 -7.66
N PRO A 217 3.63 -2.92 -6.61
CA PRO A 217 2.32 -2.30 -6.68
C PRO A 217 2.25 -1.17 -7.71
N GLY A 218 3.38 -0.50 -8.02
CA GLY A 218 3.48 0.53 -9.05
C GLY A 218 3.23 0.00 -10.48
N ASN A 219 3.41 -1.31 -10.73
CA ASN A 219 3.06 -1.92 -12.01
C ASN A 219 1.56 -1.80 -12.29
N LEU A 220 0.72 -2.00 -11.27
CA LEU A 220 -0.72 -1.82 -11.42
C LEU A 220 -1.08 -0.36 -11.70
N ALA A 221 -0.46 0.58 -11.01
CA ALA A 221 -0.70 2.00 -11.24
C ALA A 221 -0.27 2.42 -12.67
N HIS A 222 0.87 1.91 -13.16
CA HIS A 222 1.29 2.10 -14.57
C HIS A 222 0.23 1.57 -15.54
N TYR A 223 -0.19 0.31 -15.38
CA TYR A 223 -1.23 -0.30 -16.20
C TYR A 223 -2.56 0.49 -16.16
N MET A 224 -2.95 0.98 -14.97
CA MET A 224 -4.17 1.76 -14.79
C MET A 224 -4.10 3.11 -15.52
N VAL A 225 -2.95 3.80 -15.47
CA VAL A 225 -2.75 5.10 -16.17
C VAL A 225 -2.97 4.97 -17.68
N ASP A 226 -2.57 3.85 -18.27
CA ASP A 226 -2.75 3.61 -19.70
C ASP A 226 -4.22 3.31 -20.09
N ASN A 227 -5.06 2.94 -19.13
CA ASN A 227 -6.41 2.46 -19.40
C ASN A 227 -7.53 3.35 -18.86
N VAL A 228 -7.28 4.14 -17.82
CA VAL A 228 -8.27 5.05 -17.21
C VAL A 228 -7.64 6.37 -16.81
N THR A 229 -8.46 7.42 -16.71
CA THR A 229 -8.00 8.69 -16.17
C THR A 229 -7.67 8.52 -14.68
N MET A 230 -6.43 8.82 -14.30
CA MET A 230 -5.95 8.88 -12.93
C MET A 230 -5.46 10.28 -12.57
N HIS A 231 -5.55 10.64 -11.30
CA HIS A 231 -4.96 11.85 -10.77
C HIS A 231 -3.90 11.52 -9.71
N ALA A 232 -2.94 12.41 -9.53
CA ALA A 232 -1.95 12.29 -8.47
C ALA A 232 -2.14 13.38 -7.43
N TRP A 233 -2.11 13.00 -6.15
CA TRP A 233 -2.09 13.95 -5.03
C TRP A 233 -0.66 14.37 -4.73
N PRO A 234 -0.27 15.61 -5.06
CA PRO A 234 1.08 16.09 -4.77
C PRO A 234 1.18 16.45 -3.29
N MET A 235 1.96 15.67 -2.55
CA MET A 235 2.24 15.94 -1.13
C MET A 235 3.12 17.18 -0.99
N ALA A 236 2.84 18.02 -0.02
CA ALA A 236 3.71 19.12 0.36
C ALA A 236 4.99 18.58 1.03
N GLY A 237 6.16 19.01 0.54
CA GLY A 237 7.45 18.61 1.07
C GLY A 237 8.24 17.64 0.18
N THR A 238 9.38 17.17 0.68
CA THR A 238 10.23 16.17 0.04
C THR A 238 10.03 14.80 0.67
N GLY A 239 10.32 13.73 -0.04
CA GLY A 239 10.15 12.36 0.44
C GLY A 239 10.81 12.08 1.80
N GLU A 240 11.94 12.72 2.10
CA GLU A 240 12.68 12.53 3.35
C GLU A 240 11.96 13.08 4.59
N ASN A 241 11.10 14.11 4.41
CA ASN A 241 10.30 14.69 5.48
C ASN A 241 8.93 14.02 5.64
N LEU A 242 8.55 13.16 4.69
CA LEU A 242 7.22 12.55 4.63
C LEU A 242 7.22 11.09 5.04
N ARG A 243 8.32 10.39 4.76
CA ARG A 243 8.44 8.97 5.08
C ARG A 243 9.88 8.56 5.34
N PHE A 244 10.05 7.52 6.14
CA PHE A 244 11.33 6.88 6.39
C PHE A 244 11.24 5.40 6.02
N ASP A 245 12.04 4.97 5.04
CA ASP A 245 12.08 3.58 4.59
C ASP A 245 13.00 2.76 5.51
N ILE A 246 12.47 1.71 6.10
CA ILE A 246 13.22 0.76 6.92
C ILE A 246 13.64 -0.41 6.01
N GLY A 247 14.69 -0.21 5.22
CA GLY A 247 15.15 -1.19 4.22
C GLY A 247 16.33 -2.06 4.68
N SER A 248 16.99 -1.74 5.78
CA SER A 248 18.19 -2.42 6.31
C SER A 248 18.24 -2.39 7.83
N LEU A 249 19.19 -3.16 8.43
CA LEU A 249 19.45 -3.12 9.86
C LEU A 249 19.86 -1.72 10.34
N ASP A 250 20.65 -1.01 9.54
CA ASP A 250 21.14 0.33 9.89
C ASP A 250 19.99 1.34 9.88
N THR A 251 19.13 1.32 8.86
CA THR A 251 17.93 2.17 8.82
C THR A 251 16.92 1.82 9.91
N CYS A 252 16.85 0.55 10.33
CA CYS A 252 16.03 0.16 11.48
C CYS A 252 16.54 0.76 12.80
N LYS A 253 17.86 0.72 13.03
CA LYS A 253 18.51 1.36 14.20
C LYS A 253 18.31 2.87 14.19
N GLU A 254 18.59 3.52 13.06
CA GLU A 254 18.37 4.96 12.88
C GLU A 254 16.91 5.34 13.17
N ALA A 255 15.96 4.55 12.69
CA ALA A 255 14.53 4.77 12.97
C ALA A 255 14.21 4.68 14.47
N CYS A 256 14.79 3.70 15.19
CA CYS A 256 14.61 3.57 16.62
C CYS A 256 15.21 4.77 17.39
N GLU A 257 16.41 5.22 17.02
CA GLU A 257 17.08 6.35 17.65
C GLU A 257 16.34 7.67 17.42
N LYS A 258 15.91 7.90 16.17
CA LYS A 258 15.33 9.18 15.74
C LYS A 258 13.82 9.30 16.04
N TYR A 259 13.10 8.20 15.94
CA TYR A 259 11.63 8.17 16.00
C TYR A 259 11.06 7.23 17.08
N GLY A 260 11.94 6.56 17.85
CA GLY A 260 11.53 5.61 18.88
C GLY A 260 10.88 6.25 20.11
N VAL A 261 11.06 7.55 20.31
CA VAL A 261 10.40 8.30 21.40
C VAL A 261 9.29 9.13 20.77
N ARG A 262 8.03 8.85 21.13
CA ARG A 262 6.92 9.77 20.83
C ARG A 262 7.16 11.07 21.62
N LYS A 263 7.34 12.18 20.91
CA LYS A 263 7.36 13.53 21.51
C LYS A 263 5.93 13.95 21.83
#